data_b9f306edb702b5b7f799289d10ede06d
#
_entry.id   b9f306edb702b5b7f799289d10ede06d
#
_cell.length_a   1.000
_cell.length_b   1.000
_cell.length_c   1.000
_cell.angle_alpha   90.00
_cell.angle_beta   90.00
_cell.angle_gamma   90.00
#
_symmetry.space_group_name_H-M   'P 1'
#
loop_
_entity.id
_entity.type
_entity.pdbx_description
1 polymer ?
#
loop_
_entity_poly.entity_id
_entity_poly.type
_entity_poly.pdbx_seq_one_letter_code
_entity_poly.pdbx_strand_id
1 'polypeptide(L)'
;MNDITYREVWNNLSNKDCSKYVSKLPGYGGKDLSYLSWSDAWMLLVEEYPYADYTFEKEEWLDNGTVMVFCTVSIGSLRRQMFLPVMDSRNNSIKNPTSRQISDSRQRCLVKCIALYGLGLYIYQGEDLPNKTKDEQELEAVSTKYSLVSNDGEDLGIFVGEDKLVKELRKHLAVPKKDITDEHKKFYEVNADVIQTASKNAIGDSHVALAKLLALYWDQKDGTTN
;
A
#
# COMPACT_ATOMS: atom_id res chain seq x y z
N MET A 1 9.57 -36.02 -25.14
CA MET A 1 9.00 -34.67 -24.84
C MET A 1 9.98 -34.03 -23.90
N ASN A 2 10.52 -32.85 -24.22
CA ASN A 2 11.35 -32.15 -23.27
C ASN A 2 10.43 -31.72 -22.10
N ASP A 3 10.80 -32.09 -20.88
CA ASP A 3 10.07 -31.67 -19.70
C ASP A 3 10.21 -30.16 -19.56
N ILE A 4 9.07 -29.43 -19.38
CA ILE A 4 9.06 -28.02 -19.18
C ILE A 4 9.83 -27.66 -17.89
N THR A 5 10.59 -26.56 -17.93
CA THR A 5 11.41 -26.12 -16.79
C THR A 5 10.82 -24.88 -16.10
N TYR A 6 11.15 -24.68 -14.82
CA TYR A 6 10.78 -23.46 -14.10
C TYR A 6 11.28 -22.18 -14.78
N ARG A 7 12.45 -22.21 -15.41
CA ARG A 7 13.02 -21.07 -16.14
C ARG A 7 12.18 -20.68 -17.34
N GLU A 8 11.73 -21.66 -18.12
CA GLU A 8 10.88 -21.42 -19.29
C GLU A 8 9.53 -20.83 -18.87
N VAL A 9 8.90 -21.41 -17.85
CA VAL A 9 7.63 -20.90 -17.30
C VAL A 9 7.81 -19.48 -16.79
N TRP A 10 8.85 -19.24 -16.01
CA TRP A 10 9.17 -17.92 -15.47
C TRP A 10 9.36 -16.87 -16.58
N ASN A 11 10.20 -17.15 -17.55
CA ASN A 11 10.48 -16.22 -18.64
C ASN A 11 9.21 -15.87 -19.45
N ASN A 12 8.31 -16.83 -19.62
CA ASN A 12 7.05 -16.60 -20.31
C ASN A 12 6.08 -15.74 -19.46
N LEU A 13 5.84 -16.14 -18.21
CA LEU A 13 4.83 -15.53 -17.37
C LEU A 13 5.27 -14.18 -16.74
N SER A 14 6.56 -14.01 -16.43
CA SER A 14 7.05 -12.76 -15.82
C SER A 14 7.03 -11.57 -16.78
N ASN A 15 7.03 -11.82 -18.08
CA ASN A 15 6.94 -10.80 -19.13
C ASN A 15 5.50 -10.52 -19.57
N LYS A 16 4.51 -11.27 -19.06
CA LYS A 16 3.11 -11.08 -19.44
C LYS A 16 2.54 -9.81 -18.77
N ASP A 17 2.03 -8.91 -19.58
CA ASP A 17 1.42 -7.66 -19.09
C ASP A 17 0.04 -7.96 -18.50
N CYS A 18 -0.07 -7.81 -17.18
CA CYS A 18 -1.33 -7.94 -16.44
C CYS A 18 -2.05 -6.61 -16.22
N SER A 19 -1.53 -5.48 -16.72
CA SER A 19 -2.03 -4.13 -16.39
C SER A 19 -3.53 -3.94 -16.68
N LYS A 20 -4.04 -4.56 -17.75
CA LYS A 20 -5.44 -4.51 -18.15
C LYS A 20 -6.40 -5.21 -17.16
N TYR A 21 -5.87 -6.12 -16.35
CA TYR A 21 -6.63 -6.95 -15.41
C TYR A 21 -6.45 -6.50 -13.96
N VAL A 22 -5.55 -5.52 -13.73
CA VAL A 22 -5.27 -4.99 -12.39
C VAL A 22 -6.29 -3.93 -12.04
N SER A 23 -7.06 -4.18 -10.98
CA SER A 23 -7.96 -3.21 -10.36
C SER A 23 -7.26 -2.47 -9.23
N LYS A 24 -7.67 -1.23 -8.97
CA LYS A 24 -7.25 -0.45 -7.82
C LYS A 24 -8.33 -0.52 -6.75
N LEU A 25 -7.97 -0.96 -5.57
CA LEU A 25 -8.85 -1.02 -4.41
C LEU A 25 -8.37 -0.01 -3.37
N PRO A 26 -9.28 0.72 -2.70
CA PRO A 26 -8.90 1.60 -1.61
C PRO A 26 -8.17 0.80 -0.52
N GLY A 27 -6.92 1.15 -0.26
CA GLY A 27 -6.13 0.55 0.78
C GLY A 27 -6.07 1.41 2.04
N TYR A 28 -5.51 0.86 3.11
CA TYR A 28 -5.32 1.58 4.36
C TYR A 28 -4.26 2.69 4.19
N GLY A 29 -4.52 3.86 4.79
CA GLY A 29 -3.60 5.00 4.74
C GLY A 29 -3.57 5.75 3.39
N GLY A 30 -4.62 5.61 2.55
CA GLY A 30 -4.75 6.36 1.29
C GLY A 30 -3.87 5.82 0.15
N LYS A 31 -3.25 4.65 0.32
CA LYS A 31 -2.56 3.95 -0.77
C LYS A 31 -3.51 2.97 -1.43
N ASP A 32 -3.71 3.11 -2.73
CA ASP A 32 -4.45 2.11 -3.50
C ASP A 32 -3.68 0.80 -3.56
N LEU A 33 -4.38 -0.29 -3.27
CA LEU A 33 -3.87 -1.64 -3.46
C LEU A 33 -4.13 -2.07 -4.90
N SER A 34 -3.08 -2.55 -5.56
CA SER A 34 -3.23 -3.21 -6.86
C SER A 34 -3.75 -4.63 -6.63
N TYR A 35 -4.79 -4.99 -7.35
CA TYR A 35 -5.45 -6.28 -7.18
C TYR A 35 -5.62 -6.96 -8.53
N LEU A 36 -5.11 -8.18 -8.65
CA LEU A 36 -5.40 -9.10 -9.75
C LEU A 36 -6.39 -10.15 -9.24
N SER A 37 -7.54 -10.28 -9.89
CA SER A 37 -8.54 -11.26 -9.47
C SER A 37 -8.03 -12.69 -9.67
N TRP A 38 -8.53 -13.64 -8.87
CA TRP A 38 -8.17 -15.05 -9.04
C TRP A 38 -8.60 -15.59 -10.41
N SER A 39 -9.74 -15.13 -10.92
CA SER A 39 -10.26 -15.55 -12.23
C SER A 39 -9.38 -15.05 -13.37
N ASP A 40 -8.94 -13.79 -13.31
CA ASP A 40 -8.05 -13.24 -14.33
C ASP A 40 -6.67 -13.89 -14.27
N ALA A 41 -6.12 -14.08 -13.05
CA ALA A 41 -4.84 -14.77 -12.88
C ALA A 41 -4.88 -16.20 -13.42
N TRP A 42 -5.97 -16.92 -13.13
CA TRP A 42 -6.17 -18.29 -13.62
C TRP A 42 -6.36 -18.33 -15.13
N MET A 43 -7.19 -17.45 -15.68
CA MET A 43 -7.38 -17.33 -17.14
C MET A 43 -6.06 -17.08 -17.86
N LEU A 44 -5.28 -16.09 -17.40
CA LEU A 44 -3.98 -15.76 -17.99
C LEU A 44 -2.97 -16.92 -17.89
N LEU A 45 -3.02 -17.71 -16.82
CA LEU A 45 -2.18 -18.89 -16.66
C LEU A 45 -2.56 -19.99 -17.66
N VAL A 46 -3.85 -20.33 -17.78
CA VAL A 46 -4.32 -21.42 -18.63
C VAL A 46 -4.28 -21.07 -20.13
N GLU A 47 -4.31 -19.79 -20.48
CA GLU A 47 -4.02 -19.36 -21.86
C GLU A 47 -2.64 -19.81 -22.32
N GLU A 48 -1.62 -19.74 -21.45
CA GLU A 48 -0.25 -20.16 -21.75
C GLU A 48 -0.02 -21.66 -21.48
N TYR A 49 -0.66 -22.17 -20.43
CA TYR A 49 -0.50 -23.55 -19.94
C TYR A 49 -1.87 -24.20 -19.72
N PRO A 50 -2.56 -24.66 -20.80
CA PRO A 50 -3.92 -25.24 -20.70
C PRO A 50 -4.02 -26.48 -19.81
N TYR A 51 -2.89 -27.10 -19.49
CA TYR A 51 -2.79 -28.28 -18.62
C TYR A 51 -2.38 -27.91 -17.17
N ALA A 52 -2.38 -26.61 -16.84
CA ALA A 52 -2.17 -26.19 -15.46
C ALA A 52 -3.33 -26.65 -14.59
N ASP A 53 -3.04 -26.96 -13.34
CA ASP A 53 -4.03 -27.38 -12.35
C ASP A 53 -3.69 -26.81 -10.98
N TYR A 54 -4.67 -26.75 -10.08
CA TYR A 54 -4.44 -26.33 -8.70
C TYR A 54 -5.22 -27.16 -7.70
N THR A 55 -4.70 -27.24 -6.49
CA THR A 55 -5.35 -27.93 -5.38
C THR A 55 -5.30 -27.06 -4.13
N PHE A 56 -6.42 -26.94 -3.44
CA PHE A 56 -6.43 -26.44 -2.08
C PHE A 56 -6.28 -27.62 -1.12
N GLU A 57 -5.23 -27.58 -0.31
CA GLU A 57 -5.02 -28.56 0.74
C GLU A 57 -5.97 -28.29 1.92
N LYS A 58 -6.00 -29.24 2.85
CA LYS A 58 -6.74 -29.10 4.11
C LYS A 58 -6.17 -27.92 4.90
N GLU A 59 -7.06 -27.10 5.46
CA GLU A 59 -6.68 -26.00 6.34
C GLU A 59 -6.03 -26.51 7.63
N GLU A 60 -5.10 -25.73 8.14
CA GLU A 60 -4.49 -25.92 9.44
C GLU A 60 -5.12 -24.95 10.46
N TRP A 61 -5.74 -25.50 11.49
CA TRP A 61 -6.29 -24.76 12.60
C TRP A 61 -5.24 -24.68 13.71
N LEU A 62 -4.87 -23.48 14.11
CA LEU A 62 -3.87 -23.24 15.15
C LEU A 62 -4.55 -23.11 16.52
N ASP A 63 -3.81 -23.37 17.60
CA ASP A 63 -4.32 -23.35 18.98
C ASP A 63 -4.91 -22.00 19.42
N ASN A 64 -4.46 -20.91 18.81
CA ASN A 64 -4.97 -19.57 19.05
C ASN A 64 -6.29 -19.25 18.31
N GLY A 65 -6.87 -20.23 17.60
CA GLY A 65 -8.10 -20.10 16.82
C GLY A 65 -7.94 -19.46 15.44
N THR A 66 -6.73 -19.18 15.00
CA THR A 66 -6.46 -18.71 13.61
C THR A 66 -6.30 -19.90 12.66
N VAL A 67 -6.39 -19.64 11.36
CA VAL A 67 -6.38 -20.68 10.31
C VAL A 67 -5.38 -20.33 9.23
N MET A 68 -4.61 -21.34 8.77
CA MET A 68 -3.77 -21.26 7.59
C MET A 68 -4.44 -22.01 6.43
N VAL A 69 -4.40 -21.42 5.26
CA VAL A 69 -4.81 -22.06 3.99
C VAL A 69 -3.60 -22.32 3.12
N PHE A 70 -3.67 -23.34 2.30
CA PHE A 70 -2.59 -23.77 1.42
C PHE A 70 -3.15 -23.98 0.01
N CYS A 71 -2.32 -23.67 -0.98
CA CYS A 71 -2.64 -23.89 -2.38
C CYS A 71 -1.40 -24.37 -3.12
N THR A 72 -1.53 -25.45 -3.87
CA THR A 72 -0.52 -25.93 -4.82
C THR A 72 -1.01 -25.65 -6.23
N VAL A 73 -0.17 -25.03 -7.06
CA VAL A 73 -0.37 -24.89 -8.49
C VAL A 73 0.64 -25.78 -9.21
N SER A 74 0.20 -26.55 -10.21
CA SER A 74 1.04 -27.41 -11.03
C SER A 74 0.96 -27.03 -12.51
N ILE A 75 2.11 -27.12 -13.20
CA ILE A 75 2.24 -26.95 -14.65
C ILE A 75 3.08 -28.13 -15.15
N GLY A 76 2.42 -29.17 -15.69
CA GLY A 76 3.07 -30.45 -15.98
C GLY A 76 3.66 -31.09 -14.71
N SER A 77 4.97 -31.35 -14.71
CA SER A 77 5.68 -31.91 -13.55
C SER A 77 6.08 -30.87 -12.49
N LEU A 78 6.00 -29.59 -12.84
CA LEU A 78 6.40 -28.50 -11.93
C LEU A 78 5.31 -28.20 -10.91
N ARG A 79 5.71 -27.94 -9.65
CA ARG A 79 4.80 -27.62 -8.56
C ARG A 79 5.32 -26.46 -7.73
N ARG A 80 4.41 -25.55 -7.40
CA ARG A 80 4.64 -24.45 -6.42
C ARG A 80 3.54 -24.52 -5.39
N GLN A 81 3.90 -24.32 -4.14
CA GLN A 81 2.95 -24.23 -3.03
C GLN A 81 3.06 -22.85 -2.37
N MET A 82 1.92 -22.32 -1.99
CA MET A 82 1.78 -21.10 -1.22
C MET A 82 0.90 -21.37 0.01
N PHE A 83 1.13 -20.63 1.04
CA PHE A 83 0.31 -20.61 2.25
C PHE A 83 -0.05 -19.18 2.63
N LEU A 84 -1.19 -19.01 3.29
CA LEU A 84 -1.69 -17.72 3.70
C LEU A 84 -2.53 -17.86 4.97
N PRO A 85 -2.38 -16.98 5.99
CA PRO A 85 -3.34 -16.96 7.09
C PRO A 85 -4.70 -16.44 6.60
N VAL A 86 -5.78 -16.91 7.21
CA VAL A 86 -7.07 -16.27 7.04
C VAL A 86 -7.03 -14.91 7.73
N MET A 87 -7.19 -13.83 6.94
CA MET A 87 -6.93 -12.48 7.40
C MET A 87 -7.99 -11.48 6.91
N ASP A 88 -8.12 -10.37 7.62
CA ASP A 88 -8.96 -9.25 7.25
C ASP A 88 -8.31 -8.37 6.15
N SER A 89 -8.99 -7.27 5.80
CA SER A 89 -8.50 -6.30 4.80
C SER A 89 -7.27 -5.52 5.26
N ARG A 90 -6.89 -5.60 6.54
CA ARG A 90 -5.71 -4.97 7.13
C ARG A 90 -4.56 -5.96 7.36
N ASN A 91 -4.67 -7.17 6.78
CA ASN A 91 -3.74 -8.29 6.96
C ASN A 91 -3.62 -8.80 8.41
N ASN A 92 -4.59 -8.54 9.29
CA ASN A 92 -4.63 -9.16 10.62
C ASN A 92 -5.25 -10.54 10.54
N SER A 93 -4.64 -11.54 11.19
CA SER A 93 -5.21 -12.88 11.27
C SER A 93 -6.54 -12.88 12.02
N ILE A 94 -7.55 -13.58 11.48
CA ILE A 94 -8.90 -13.67 12.03
C ILE A 94 -8.99 -14.94 12.88
N LYS A 95 -9.48 -14.78 14.12
CA LYS A 95 -9.81 -15.92 14.98
C LYS A 95 -11.19 -16.48 14.63
N ASN A 96 -11.31 -17.81 14.61
CA ASN A 96 -12.55 -18.52 14.28
C ASN A 96 -13.22 -17.99 13.00
N PRO A 97 -12.48 -17.97 11.86
CA PRO A 97 -12.98 -17.42 10.62
C PRO A 97 -14.19 -18.18 10.10
N THR A 98 -15.10 -17.45 9.45
CA THR A 98 -16.23 -18.04 8.74
C THR A 98 -15.79 -18.75 7.46
N SER A 99 -16.62 -19.65 6.93
CA SER A 99 -16.35 -20.32 5.65
C SER A 99 -16.15 -19.32 4.48
N ARG A 100 -16.81 -18.16 4.52
CA ARG A 100 -16.60 -17.09 3.53
C ARG A 100 -15.19 -16.52 3.60
N GLN A 101 -14.70 -16.20 4.79
CA GLN A 101 -13.34 -15.69 5.01
C GLN A 101 -12.27 -16.70 4.62
N ILE A 102 -12.51 -17.99 4.90
CA ILE A 102 -11.63 -19.08 4.44
C ILE A 102 -11.61 -19.14 2.92
N SER A 103 -12.78 -19.09 2.25
CA SER A 103 -12.89 -19.09 0.80
C SER A 103 -12.15 -17.92 0.16
N ASP A 104 -12.34 -16.70 0.68
CA ASP A 104 -11.65 -15.51 0.19
C ASP A 104 -10.12 -15.62 0.33
N SER A 105 -9.65 -16.15 1.46
CA SER A 105 -8.22 -16.38 1.68
C SER A 105 -7.65 -17.47 0.77
N ARG A 106 -8.40 -18.51 0.44
CA ARG A 106 -8.01 -19.53 -0.55
C ARG A 106 -7.82 -18.90 -1.94
N GLN A 107 -8.74 -18.02 -2.38
CA GLN A 107 -8.61 -17.34 -3.66
C GLN A 107 -7.37 -16.44 -3.70
N ARG A 108 -7.10 -15.69 -2.62
CA ARG A 108 -5.88 -14.88 -2.49
C ARG A 108 -4.62 -15.77 -2.50
N CYS A 109 -4.67 -16.93 -1.84
CA CYS A 109 -3.57 -17.89 -1.82
C CYS A 109 -3.27 -18.43 -3.22
N LEU A 110 -4.30 -18.76 -4.02
CA LEU A 110 -4.17 -19.20 -5.40
C LEU A 110 -3.45 -18.17 -6.27
N VAL A 111 -3.87 -16.91 -6.24
CA VAL A 111 -3.24 -15.85 -7.04
C VAL A 111 -1.76 -15.66 -6.66
N LYS A 112 -1.45 -15.64 -5.37
CA LYS A 112 -0.07 -15.55 -4.88
C LYS A 112 0.75 -16.79 -5.29
N CYS A 113 0.15 -17.98 -5.31
CA CYS A 113 0.80 -19.19 -5.79
C CYS A 113 1.13 -19.12 -7.28
N ILE A 114 0.21 -18.61 -8.10
CA ILE A 114 0.44 -18.37 -9.54
C ILE A 114 1.58 -17.35 -9.72
N ALA A 115 1.63 -16.31 -8.90
CA ALA A 115 2.69 -15.30 -8.96
C ALA A 115 4.10 -15.88 -8.71
N LEU A 116 4.23 -17.01 -7.99
CA LEU A 116 5.50 -17.73 -7.84
C LEU A 116 6.05 -18.30 -9.16
N TYR A 117 5.22 -18.39 -10.18
CA TYR A 117 5.65 -18.74 -11.54
C TYR A 117 6.00 -17.51 -12.38
N GLY A 118 5.86 -16.29 -11.84
CA GLY A 118 6.20 -15.02 -12.49
C GLY A 118 5.00 -14.15 -12.85
N LEU A 119 3.79 -14.72 -13.01
CA LEU A 119 2.62 -13.98 -13.48
C LEU A 119 2.18 -12.90 -12.48
N GLY A 120 2.32 -11.64 -12.87
CA GLY A 120 1.88 -10.52 -12.05
C GLY A 120 2.63 -10.38 -10.72
N LEU A 121 3.80 -10.99 -10.53
CA LEU A 121 4.56 -10.93 -9.27
C LEU A 121 4.85 -9.49 -8.82
N TYR A 122 5.08 -8.58 -9.76
CA TYR A 122 5.33 -7.16 -9.49
C TYR A 122 4.15 -6.46 -8.77
N ILE A 123 2.92 -6.99 -8.88
CA ILE A 123 1.73 -6.46 -8.22
C ILE A 123 1.85 -6.59 -6.70
N TYR A 124 2.54 -7.64 -6.23
CA TYR A 124 2.71 -7.96 -4.80
C TYR A 124 3.99 -7.37 -4.20
N GLN A 125 4.81 -6.67 -4.99
CA GLN A 125 6.01 -6.01 -4.46
C GLN A 125 5.61 -4.91 -3.48
N GLY A 126 6.01 -5.08 -2.22
CA GLY A 126 5.69 -4.16 -1.11
C GLY A 126 4.42 -4.47 -0.33
N GLU A 127 3.61 -5.48 -0.70
CA GLU A 127 2.44 -5.90 0.08
C GLU A 127 2.81 -6.61 1.40
N ASP A 128 3.93 -7.34 1.40
CA ASP A 128 4.37 -8.15 2.54
C ASP A 128 5.28 -7.36 3.50
N LEU A 129 5.42 -6.04 3.30
CA LEU A 129 6.07 -5.20 4.30
C LEU A 129 5.18 -5.20 5.56
N PRO A 130 5.74 -5.54 6.74
CA PRO A 130 4.98 -5.50 7.97
C PRO A 130 4.34 -4.11 8.12
N ASN A 131 3.05 -4.08 8.44
CA ASN A 131 2.44 -2.83 8.85
C ASN A 131 3.24 -2.35 10.06
N LYS A 132 3.89 -1.18 9.93
CA LYS A 132 4.62 -0.59 11.04
C LYS A 132 3.68 -0.51 12.23
N THR A 133 4.12 -1.00 13.38
CA THR A 133 3.39 -0.86 14.62
C THR A 133 3.20 0.64 14.92
N LYS A 134 2.21 0.98 15.77
CA LYS A 134 2.06 2.38 16.19
C LYS A 134 3.37 2.95 16.73
N ASP A 135 4.08 2.17 17.52
CA ASP A 135 5.36 2.57 18.13
C ASP A 135 6.44 2.81 17.08
N GLU A 136 6.51 1.97 16.02
CA GLU A 136 7.43 2.17 14.90
C GLU A 136 7.07 3.37 14.04
N GLN A 137 5.76 3.61 13.82
CA GLN A 137 5.28 4.80 13.11
C GLN A 137 5.57 6.07 13.92
N GLU A 138 5.37 6.04 15.24
CA GLU A 138 5.69 7.14 16.15
C GLU A 138 7.19 7.40 16.18
N LEU A 139 8.04 6.36 16.24
CA LEU A 139 9.50 6.49 16.23
C LEU A 139 9.99 7.06 14.89
N GLU A 140 9.43 6.65 13.77
CA GLU A 140 9.78 7.16 12.44
C GLU A 140 9.34 8.62 12.28
N ALA A 141 8.13 8.96 12.70
CA ALA A 141 7.62 10.32 12.72
C ALA A 141 8.53 11.25 13.54
N VAL A 142 8.95 10.82 14.74
CA VAL A 142 9.87 11.58 15.59
C VAL A 142 11.27 11.70 14.98
N SER A 143 11.72 10.74 14.15
CA SER A 143 13.04 10.72 13.55
C SER A 143 13.13 11.42 12.19
N THR A 144 12.01 11.66 11.51
CA THR A 144 11.98 12.30 10.20
C THR A 144 12.41 13.76 10.30
N LYS A 145 13.27 14.18 9.37
CA LYS A 145 13.78 15.56 9.30
C LYS A 145 13.10 16.32 8.18
N TYR A 146 12.61 17.51 8.51
CA TYR A 146 11.95 18.41 7.59
C TYR A 146 12.71 19.72 7.52
N SER A 147 13.01 20.22 6.31
CA SER A 147 13.64 21.53 6.10
C SER A 147 12.59 22.49 5.56
N LEU A 148 12.46 23.66 6.17
CA LEU A 148 11.61 24.73 5.70
C LEU A 148 12.43 25.88 5.12
N VAL A 149 11.84 26.56 4.14
CA VAL A 149 12.45 27.76 3.54
C VAL A 149 11.53 28.98 3.71
N SER A 150 12.13 30.15 3.80
CA SER A 150 11.40 31.42 3.81
C SER A 150 10.82 31.75 2.41
N ASN A 151 10.02 32.80 2.33
CA ASN A 151 9.48 33.31 1.05
C ASN A 151 10.58 33.70 0.05
N ASP A 152 11.78 34.00 0.53
CA ASP A 152 12.94 34.41 -0.30
C ASP A 152 13.92 33.25 -0.54
N GLY A 153 13.57 32.02 -0.10
CA GLY A 153 14.36 30.81 -0.28
C GLY A 153 15.46 30.61 0.75
N GLU A 154 15.50 31.39 1.84
CA GLU A 154 16.45 31.19 2.93
C GLU A 154 16.07 29.98 3.77
N ASP A 155 17.04 29.21 4.21
CA ASP A 155 16.84 28.04 5.07
C ASP A 155 16.38 28.48 6.48
N LEU A 156 15.21 28.06 6.88
CA LEU A 156 14.65 28.32 8.22
C LEU A 156 15.06 27.25 9.25
N GLY A 157 15.80 26.23 8.82
CA GLY A 157 16.33 25.18 9.65
C GLY A 157 15.67 23.81 9.44
N ILE A 158 16.21 22.83 10.18
CA ILE A 158 15.76 21.44 10.12
C ILE A 158 14.93 21.12 11.38
N PHE A 159 13.72 20.62 11.14
CA PHE A 159 12.77 20.22 12.18
C PHE A 159 12.68 18.69 12.24
N VAL A 160 12.97 18.11 13.40
CA VAL A 160 12.95 16.66 13.62
C VAL A 160 11.62 16.26 14.21
N GLY A 161 10.85 15.50 13.44
CA GLY A 161 9.50 15.06 13.78
C GLY A 161 8.39 16.09 13.43
N GLU A 162 7.19 15.59 13.20
CA GLU A 162 6.04 16.36 12.77
C GLU A 162 5.58 17.40 13.81
N ASP A 163 5.74 17.11 15.09
CA ASP A 163 5.34 18.04 16.17
C ASP A 163 6.14 19.34 16.13
N LYS A 164 7.46 19.25 15.90
CA LYS A 164 8.33 20.43 15.79
C LYS A 164 8.04 21.19 14.51
N LEU A 165 7.81 20.46 13.40
CA LEU A 165 7.43 21.06 12.14
C LEU A 165 6.10 21.79 12.24
N VAL A 166 5.05 21.17 12.83
CA VAL A 166 3.73 21.80 13.03
C VAL A 166 3.84 23.06 13.89
N LYS A 167 4.66 23.03 14.94
CA LYS A 167 4.90 24.20 15.78
C LYS A 167 5.49 25.37 15.00
N GLU A 168 6.41 25.10 14.08
CA GLU A 168 6.99 26.13 13.21
C GLU A 168 6.01 26.60 12.14
N LEU A 169 5.36 25.69 11.43
CA LEU A 169 4.36 26.03 10.43
C LEU A 169 3.22 26.90 10.99
N ARG A 170 2.83 26.67 12.24
CA ARG A 170 1.81 27.51 12.89
C ARG A 170 2.20 28.97 13.03
N LYS A 171 3.49 29.28 13.17
CA LYS A 171 3.94 30.68 13.26
C LYS A 171 3.74 31.44 11.94
N HIS A 172 3.82 30.72 10.83
CA HIS A 172 3.76 31.29 9.50
C HIS A 172 2.38 31.16 8.83
N LEU A 173 1.62 30.11 9.17
CA LEU A 173 0.40 29.73 8.46
C LEU A 173 -0.88 29.72 9.30
N ALA A 174 -0.79 29.76 10.65
CA ALA A 174 -1.97 29.69 11.51
C ALA A 174 -2.65 31.02 11.68
N VAL A 175 -3.25 31.54 10.61
CA VAL A 175 -4.06 32.77 10.61
C VAL A 175 -5.50 32.45 10.22
N PRO A 176 -6.49 33.27 10.67
CA PRO A 176 -7.87 33.13 10.23
C PRO A 176 -7.98 33.26 8.70
N LYS A 177 -8.89 32.49 8.07
CA LYS A 177 -9.04 32.45 6.59
C LYS A 177 -9.17 33.86 5.96
N LYS A 178 -9.85 34.79 6.64
CA LYS A 178 -10.03 36.19 6.21
C LYS A 178 -8.75 37.03 6.24
N ASP A 179 -7.74 36.60 7.01
CA ASP A 179 -6.48 37.33 7.23
C ASP A 179 -5.31 36.70 6.45
N ILE A 180 -5.59 35.74 5.57
CA ILE A 180 -4.58 35.11 4.72
C ILE A 180 -4.14 36.11 3.65
N THR A 181 -2.86 36.44 3.65
CA THR A 181 -2.19 37.32 2.66
C THR A 181 -1.46 36.50 1.58
N ASP A 182 -1.00 37.18 0.53
CA ASP A 182 -0.18 36.54 -0.51
C ASP A 182 1.16 36.04 0.04
N GLU A 183 1.70 36.65 1.10
CA GLU A 183 2.90 36.16 1.78
C GLU A 183 2.66 34.80 2.44
N HIS A 184 1.50 34.59 3.08
CA HIS A 184 1.14 33.30 3.66
C HIS A 184 0.98 32.22 2.57
N LYS A 185 0.36 32.58 1.43
CA LYS A 185 0.20 31.66 0.29
C LYS A 185 1.54 31.28 -0.30
N LYS A 186 2.44 32.26 -0.51
CA LYS A 186 3.79 32.01 -1.03
C LYS A 186 4.59 31.12 -0.11
N PHE A 187 4.53 31.35 1.21
CA PHE A 187 5.18 30.48 2.20
C PHE A 187 4.66 29.03 2.13
N TYR A 188 3.34 28.87 2.00
CA TYR A 188 2.74 27.54 1.82
C TYR A 188 3.24 26.88 0.52
N GLU A 189 3.26 27.60 -0.58
CA GLU A 189 3.66 27.08 -1.90
C GLU A 189 5.11 26.62 -1.95
N VAL A 190 6.04 27.41 -1.43
CA VAL A 190 7.48 27.04 -1.42
C VAL A 190 7.79 25.86 -0.49
N ASN A 191 6.92 25.57 0.48
CA ASN A 191 7.06 24.46 1.42
C ASN A 191 6.02 23.33 1.19
N ALA A 192 5.26 23.36 0.07
CA ALA A 192 4.13 22.46 -0.15
C ALA A 192 4.53 20.97 -0.09
N ASP A 193 5.64 20.62 -0.71
CA ASP A 193 6.13 19.22 -0.74
C ASP A 193 6.49 18.70 0.67
N VAL A 194 7.11 19.55 1.48
CA VAL A 194 7.45 19.24 2.88
C VAL A 194 6.18 19.06 3.71
N ILE A 195 5.22 19.97 3.57
CA ILE A 195 3.94 19.93 4.28
C ILE A 195 3.13 18.69 3.88
N GLN A 196 3.07 18.35 2.59
CA GLN A 196 2.39 17.16 2.10
C GLN A 196 3.05 15.87 2.58
N THR A 197 4.39 15.83 2.58
CA THR A 197 5.15 14.68 3.09
C THR A 197 4.89 14.48 4.58
N ALA A 198 4.98 15.56 5.35
CA ALA A 198 4.69 15.52 6.78
C ALA A 198 3.23 15.12 7.07
N SER A 199 2.26 15.58 6.28
CA SER A 199 0.86 15.20 6.43
C SER A 199 0.60 13.71 6.20
N LYS A 200 1.38 13.06 5.32
CA LYS A 200 1.30 11.61 5.08
C LYS A 200 1.89 10.80 6.23
N ASN A 201 2.90 11.34 6.90
CA ASN A 201 3.63 10.66 7.97
C ASN A 201 3.04 10.93 9.36
N ALA A 202 2.39 12.09 9.53
CA ALA A 202 1.87 12.54 10.81
C ALA A 202 0.76 11.65 11.37
N ILE A 203 0.78 11.46 12.68
CA ILE A 203 -0.23 10.74 13.47
C ILE A 203 -0.76 11.65 14.59
N GLY A 204 -1.88 11.27 15.18
CA GLY A 204 -2.45 11.97 16.35
C GLY A 204 -2.71 13.46 16.10
N ASP A 205 -2.32 14.30 17.05
CA ASP A 205 -2.57 15.75 17.03
C ASP A 205 -1.86 16.46 15.89
N SER A 206 -0.67 16.01 15.49
CA SER A 206 0.08 16.57 14.37
C SER A 206 -0.62 16.33 13.04
N HIS A 207 -1.22 15.15 12.85
CA HIS A 207 -2.05 14.85 11.68
C HIS A 207 -3.26 15.80 11.58
N VAL A 208 -3.99 15.97 12.68
CA VAL A 208 -5.14 16.90 12.74
C VAL A 208 -4.72 18.35 12.47
N ALA A 209 -3.57 18.77 13.00
CA ALA A 209 -3.05 20.12 12.79
C ALA A 209 -2.65 20.37 11.33
N LEU A 210 -1.92 19.43 10.71
CA LEU A 210 -1.52 19.51 9.30
C LEU A 210 -2.72 19.46 8.36
N ALA A 211 -3.70 18.59 8.63
CA ALA A 211 -4.93 18.54 7.83
C ALA A 211 -5.71 19.87 7.86
N LYS A 212 -5.77 20.54 9.03
CA LYS A 212 -6.38 21.87 9.15
C LYS A 212 -5.60 22.94 8.36
N LEU A 213 -4.28 22.93 8.42
CA LEU A 213 -3.44 23.86 7.65
C LEU A 213 -3.62 23.63 6.13
N LEU A 214 -3.59 22.38 5.70
CA LEU A 214 -3.83 22.01 4.30
C LEU A 214 -5.20 22.51 3.82
N ALA A 215 -6.26 22.27 4.57
CA ALA A 215 -7.62 22.71 4.22
C ALA A 215 -7.71 24.23 4.08
N LEU A 216 -7.01 25.01 4.90
CA LEU A 216 -7.00 26.48 4.83
C LEU A 216 -6.40 27.02 3.52
N TYR A 217 -5.40 26.34 2.97
CA TYR A 217 -4.65 26.81 1.80
C TYR A 217 -5.01 26.07 0.52
N TRP A 218 -5.59 24.87 0.59
CA TRP A 218 -6.03 24.09 -0.58
C TRP A 218 -7.27 24.68 -1.25
N ASP A 219 -8.28 25.08 -0.46
CA ASP A 219 -9.54 25.65 -0.95
C ASP A 219 -9.36 26.98 -1.73
N GLN A 220 -8.16 27.55 -1.75
CA GLN A 220 -7.88 28.80 -2.46
C GLN A 220 -7.35 28.59 -3.89
N LYS A 221 -6.96 27.37 -4.27
CA LYS A 221 -6.55 27.04 -5.65
C LYS A 221 -7.73 26.93 -6.62
N ASP A 222 -8.92 26.56 -6.12
CA ASP A 222 -10.13 26.39 -6.95
C ASP A 222 -10.96 27.67 -7.11
N GLY A 223 -10.52 28.79 -6.54
CA GLY A 223 -11.26 30.07 -6.54
C GLY A 223 -10.88 31.05 -7.66
N THR A 224 -10.01 30.67 -8.60
CA THR A 224 -9.63 31.54 -9.76
C THR A 224 -10.02 30.90 -11.07
N THR A 225 -11.33 30.71 -11.27
CA THR A 225 -11.94 30.63 -12.61
C THR A 225 -13.34 31.22 -12.52
N ASN A 226 -13.42 32.51 -12.76
CA ASN A 226 -14.55 33.22 -13.35
C ASN A 226 -14.01 34.36 -14.19
#